data_58e30de28c2e88146045977fbba21541
#
_entry.id   58e30de28c2e88146045977fbba21541
#
_cell.length_a   1.000
_cell.length_b   1.000
_cell.length_c   1.000
_cell.angle_alpha   90.00
_cell.angle_beta   90.00
_cell.angle_gamma   90.00
#
_symmetry.space_group_name_H-M   'P 1'
#
loop_
_entity.id
_entity.type
_entity.pdbx_description
1 polymer ?
#
loop_
_entity_poly.entity_id
_entity_poly.type
_entity_poly.pdbx_seq_one_letter_code
_entity_poly.pdbx_strand_id
1 'polypeptide(L)'
;YLPIMKKANETIFEPYCLAKPDLQVKYVYYYDFAPNGVANNPKFQGKTVDEMRDYMTMIYNLNPHLFKSPEEIRQIIDLREEQNTFVRIMETQDGKRTFIRDFEDMDATPSEAEITAAIKKMISTPPTVAFIKGDGEREVSKSGDRDYSNFSIEKYSRAALINQGFDVCEIDISHGDTISSLINIVVLAEMRTPLTEKGENQLEAYLARGGNLFILTDTGRQEVMNPFLSKFGIKMEEYQLAQSSVDFSPNLILAKATRESEKLTFGFKEDFLQYDLRVSMPGCVALTSSDNDYGFQYTPILETNAKGVWIEKEQTDLQELPVECNASAGEKEQTYITAYALSRQLKDKEQRIIISGDADCISNTELTLSREGYRSGNFNLIIESFRWLSGGEFPIDVRRPHCTDNKLSIGVKDIGTMKTIFIIIIPAILLLIGVGIWFFRRRN
;
A
#
# COMPACT_ATOMS: atom_id res chain seq x y z
N TYR A 1 16.57 -17.58 7.77
CA TYR A 1 16.49 -17.05 9.15
C TYR A 1 17.30 -17.93 10.09
N LEU A 2 18.31 -17.38 10.71
CA LEU A 2 19.22 -18.12 11.58
C LEU A 2 18.77 -18.04 13.05
N PRO A 3 19.05 -19.06 13.87
CA PRO A 3 18.72 -19.04 15.29
C PRO A 3 19.21 -17.81 16.06
N ILE A 4 20.31 -17.20 15.61
CA ILE A 4 20.86 -15.97 16.18
C ILE A 4 19.91 -14.77 16.06
N MET A 5 19.02 -14.76 15.06
CA MET A 5 18.04 -13.70 14.84
C MET A 5 16.80 -13.82 15.74
N LYS A 6 16.67 -14.91 16.51
CA LYS A 6 15.52 -15.18 17.36
C LYS A 6 15.20 -14.04 18.32
N LYS A 7 16.23 -13.49 18.99
CA LYS A 7 16.05 -12.41 19.95
C LYS A 7 15.50 -11.13 19.32
N ALA A 8 15.94 -10.77 18.11
CA ALA A 8 15.41 -9.61 17.38
C ALA A 8 13.93 -9.80 17.07
N ASN A 9 13.54 -11.01 16.62
CA ASN A 9 12.15 -11.33 16.36
C ASN A 9 11.28 -11.35 17.62
N GLU A 10 11.80 -11.84 18.75
CA GLU A 10 11.10 -11.82 20.04
C GLU A 10 10.76 -10.38 20.46
N THR A 11 11.66 -9.43 20.26
CA THR A 11 11.44 -8.02 20.59
C THR A 11 10.26 -7.42 19.82
N ILE A 12 10.02 -7.82 18.57
CA ILE A 12 8.89 -7.35 17.76
C ILE A 12 7.55 -7.81 18.38
N PHE A 13 7.48 -9.04 18.89
CA PHE A 13 6.24 -9.63 19.39
C PHE A 13 6.07 -9.51 20.91
N GLU A 14 7.08 -9.08 21.65
CA GLU A 14 7.01 -8.92 23.11
C GLU A 14 5.80 -8.06 23.56
N PRO A 15 5.49 -6.89 22.97
CA PRO A 15 4.32 -6.09 23.36
C PRO A 15 3.00 -6.85 23.21
N TYR A 16 2.89 -7.67 22.16
CA TYR A 16 1.69 -8.47 21.88
C TYR A 16 1.56 -9.62 22.84
N CYS A 17 2.66 -10.31 23.19
CA CYS A 17 2.68 -11.39 24.18
C CYS A 17 2.36 -10.87 25.57
N LEU A 18 2.81 -9.67 25.93
CA LEU A 18 2.47 -9.00 27.20
C LEU A 18 0.99 -8.62 27.26
N ALA A 19 0.45 -8.09 26.17
CA ALA A 19 -0.96 -7.72 26.08
C ALA A 19 -1.90 -8.92 26.04
N LYS A 20 -1.46 -10.04 25.44
CA LYS A 20 -2.21 -11.29 25.30
C LYS A 20 -1.36 -12.49 25.73
N PRO A 21 -1.41 -12.88 27.02
CA PRO A 21 -0.60 -13.98 27.54
C PRO A 21 -0.83 -15.35 26.90
N ASP A 22 -1.97 -15.56 26.25
CA ASP A 22 -2.27 -16.79 25.51
C ASP A 22 -1.54 -16.89 24.17
N LEU A 23 -0.91 -15.80 23.71
CA LEU A 23 -0.11 -15.80 22.50
C LEU A 23 1.19 -16.58 22.72
N GLN A 24 1.38 -17.66 21.98
CA GLN A 24 2.58 -18.49 22.05
C GLN A 24 3.41 -18.31 20.79
N VAL A 25 4.69 -17.95 20.96
CA VAL A 25 5.64 -17.85 19.85
C VAL A 25 6.47 -19.12 19.77
N LYS A 26 6.38 -19.84 18.65
CA LYS A 26 7.08 -21.09 18.39
C LYS A 26 8.02 -20.93 17.19
N TYR A 27 9.25 -21.37 17.34
CA TYR A 27 10.25 -21.31 16.29
C TYR A 27 10.45 -22.70 15.68
N VAL A 28 10.38 -22.76 14.33
CA VAL A 28 10.68 -23.96 13.55
C VAL A 28 11.82 -23.62 12.60
N TYR A 29 12.96 -24.26 12.77
CA TYR A 29 14.10 -24.12 11.88
C TYR A 29 14.05 -25.20 10.82
N TYR A 30 14.32 -24.84 9.58
CA TYR A 30 14.32 -25.76 8.43
C TYR A 30 15.35 -25.33 7.38
N TYR A 31 15.62 -26.22 6.45
CA TYR A 31 16.44 -25.97 5.26
C TYR A 31 15.69 -26.49 4.02
N ASP A 32 15.02 -25.62 3.32
CA ASP A 32 14.44 -25.89 2.00
C ASP A 32 14.70 -24.65 1.15
N PHE A 33 15.63 -24.76 0.21
CA PHE A 33 16.09 -23.62 -0.55
C PHE A 33 15.24 -23.43 -1.80
N ALA A 34 14.91 -22.19 -2.12
CA ALA A 34 14.29 -21.84 -3.38
C ALA A 34 15.23 -22.21 -4.54
N PRO A 35 14.72 -22.88 -5.58
CA PRO A 35 15.55 -23.31 -6.71
C PRO A 35 16.37 -22.17 -7.34
N ASN A 36 15.82 -20.96 -7.37
CA ASN A 36 16.45 -19.78 -7.97
C ASN A 36 17.42 -19.05 -7.04
N GLY A 37 17.25 -19.12 -5.73
CA GLY A 37 18.07 -18.38 -4.76
C GLY A 37 19.46 -18.96 -4.55
N VAL A 38 19.63 -20.26 -4.75
CA VAL A 38 20.87 -20.99 -4.48
C VAL A 38 21.58 -21.42 -5.76
N ALA A 39 20.84 -21.65 -6.85
CA ALA A 39 21.36 -22.15 -8.11
C ALA A 39 22.44 -21.25 -8.74
N ASN A 40 22.36 -19.94 -8.48
CA ASN A 40 23.28 -18.95 -9.03
C ASN A 40 24.52 -18.69 -8.14
N ASN A 41 24.61 -19.31 -6.95
CA ASN A 41 25.78 -19.15 -6.10
C ASN A 41 26.84 -20.22 -6.41
N PRO A 42 28.02 -19.83 -6.91
CA PRO A 42 29.09 -20.77 -7.28
C PRO A 42 29.48 -21.72 -6.13
N LYS A 43 29.32 -21.31 -4.88
CA LYS A 43 29.64 -22.11 -3.69
C LYS A 43 28.72 -23.30 -3.49
N PHE A 44 27.55 -23.28 -4.12
CA PHE A 44 26.52 -24.31 -3.97
C PHE A 44 26.29 -25.13 -5.23
N GLN A 45 26.97 -24.80 -6.34
CA GLN A 45 26.88 -25.57 -7.57
C GLN A 45 27.25 -27.04 -7.34
N GLY A 46 26.35 -27.94 -7.74
CA GLY A 46 26.53 -29.39 -7.63
C GLY A 46 26.38 -29.98 -6.22
N LYS A 47 26.02 -29.16 -5.22
CA LYS A 47 25.75 -29.63 -3.87
C LYS A 47 24.28 -30.04 -3.70
N THR A 48 24.07 -31.08 -2.91
CA THR A 48 22.76 -31.46 -2.43
C THR A 48 22.25 -30.46 -1.37
N VAL A 49 20.95 -30.46 -1.12
CA VAL A 49 20.34 -29.61 -0.09
C VAL A 49 20.91 -29.89 1.29
N ASP A 50 21.20 -31.18 1.60
CA ASP A 50 21.86 -31.57 2.85
C ASP A 50 23.28 -31.07 2.97
N GLU A 51 24.08 -31.16 1.89
CA GLU A 51 25.44 -30.61 1.87
C GLU A 51 25.46 -29.10 2.02
N MET A 52 24.45 -28.39 1.51
CA MET A 52 24.29 -26.96 1.72
C MET A 52 23.95 -26.63 3.18
N ARG A 53 23.04 -27.40 3.82
CA ARG A 53 22.76 -27.28 5.25
C ARG A 53 24.02 -27.46 6.06
N ASP A 54 24.80 -28.52 5.82
CA ASP A 54 25.99 -28.83 6.59
C ASP A 54 27.07 -27.73 6.41
N TYR A 55 27.22 -27.21 5.22
CA TYR A 55 28.11 -26.10 4.96
C TYR A 55 27.68 -24.81 5.70
N MET A 56 26.38 -24.47 5.68
CA MET A 56 25.88 -23.27 6.37
C MET A 56 25.93 -23.42 7.89
N THR A 57 25.59 -24.59 8.43
CA THR A 57 25.64 -24.83 9.87
C THR A 57 27.07 -24.81 10.39
N MET A 58 28.04 -25.29 9.61
CA MET A 58 29.47 -25.19 9.93
C MET A 58 29.93 -23.71 10.01
N ILE A 59 29.57 -22.87 9.02
CA ILE A 59 29.96 -21.46 9.01
C ILE A 59 29.44 -20.70 10.21
N TYR A 60 28.19 -20.95 10.59
CA TYR A 60 27.53 -20.25 11.69
C TYR A 60 27.66 -20.97 13.05
N ASN A 61 28.45 -22.04 13.10
CA ASN A 61 28.65 -22.87 14.31
C ASN A 61 27.30 -23.31 14.92
N LEU A 62 26.41 -23.83 14.10
CA LEU A 62 25.07 -24.29 14.49
C LEU A 62 25.01 -25.83 14.45
N ASN A 63 24.12 -26.41 15.28
CA ASN A 63 23.85 -27.83 15.24
C ASN A 63 22.92 -28.16 14.05
N PRO A 64 23.36 -29.00 13.08
CA PRO A 64 22.54 -29.36 11.91
C PRO A 64 21.21 -30.04 12.29
N HIS A 65 21.17 -30.77 13.40
CA HIS A 65 19.98 -31.48 13.87
C HIS A 65 18.86 -30.56 14.39
N LEU A 66 19.11 -29.24 14.51
CA LEU A 66 18.07 -28.26 14.82
C LEU A 66 17.13 -28.01 13.64
N PHE A 67 17.57 -28.33 12.43
CA PHE A 67 16.88 -27.96 11.20
C PHE A 67 16.11 -29.15 10.63
N LYS A 68 14.84 -28.92 10.38
CA LYS A 68 13.97 -29.88 9.68
C LYS A 68 14.33 -29.98 8.21
N SER A 69 14.23 -31.20 7.67
CA SER A 69 14.44 -31.44 6.24
C SER A 69 13.31 -30.83 5.40
N PRO A 70 13.50 -30.71 4.08
CA PRO A 70 12.45 -30.29 3.14
C PRO A 70 11.17 -31.13 3.29
N GLU A 71 11.28 -32.44 3.48
CA GLU A 71 10.14 -33.33 3.66
C GLU A 71 9.44 -33.09 5.00
N GLU A 72 10.20 -32.88 6.08
CA GLU A 72 9.65 -32.63 7.40
C GLU A 72 8.92 -31.28 7.50
N ILE A 73 9.47 -30.22 6.86
CA ILE A 73 8.79 -28.89 6.88
C ILE A 73 7.51 -28.92 6.04
N ARG A 74 7.51 -29.61 4.89
CA ARG A 74 6.32 -29.75 4.03
C ARG A 74 5.17 -30.52 4.70
N GLN A 75 5.46 -31.39 5.67
CA GLN A 75 4.41 -32.00 6.49
C GLN A 75 3.75 -31.01 7.47
N ILE A 76 4.43 -29.93 7.83
CA ILE A 76 3.92 -28.88 8.71
C ILE A 76 3.24 -27.80 7.88
N ILE A 77 3.93 -27.32 6.85
CA ILE A 77 3.47 -26.30 5.92
C ILE A 77 4.24 -26.34 4.62
N ASP A 78 3.55 -26.12 3.51
CA ASP A 78 4.17 -25.93 2.19
C ASP A 78 4.50 -24.45 2.01
N LEU A 79 5.79 -24.12 1.95
CA LEU A 79 6.29 -22.76 1.77
C LEU A 79 6.81 -22.50 0.33
N ARG A 80 6.54 -23.39 -0.63
CA ARG A 80 7.01 -23.21 -2.01
C ARG A 80 6.42 -21.95 -2.66
N GLU A 81 5.18 -21.61 -2.33
CA GLU A 81 4.56 -20.35 -2.77
C GLU A 81 5.19 -19.12 -2.12
N GLU A 82 5.77 -19.27 -0.93
CA GLU A 82 6.57 -18.25 -0.25
C GLU A 82 8.07 -18.36 -0.60
N GLN A 83 8.41 -19.01 -1.73
CA GLN A 83 9.78 -19.23 -2.21
C GLN A 83 10.71 -19.88 -1.16
N ASN A 84 10.17 -20.66 -0.25
CA ASN A 84 10.85 -21.28 0.89
C ASN A 84 11.62 -20.27 1.77
N THR A 85 11.19 -19.01 1.80
CA THR A 85 11.81 -17.97 2.63
C THR A 85 11.28 -17.99 4.05
N PHE A 86 11.91 -17.20 4.91
CA PHE A 86 11.41 -16.98 6.26
C PHE A 86 10.07 -16.26 6.24
N VAL A 87 9.10 -16.83 6.94
CA VAL A 87 7.79 -16.21 7.18
C VAL A 87 7.35 -16.42 8.62
N ARG A 88 6.54 -15.53 9.13
CA ARG A 88 5.81 -15.72 10.37
C ARG A 88 4.38 -16.14 10.04
N ILE A 89 3.88 -17.11 10.76
CA ILE A 89 2.52 -17.62 10.58
C ILE A 89 1.78 -17.37 11.86
N MET A 90 0.70 -16.63 11.78
CA MET A 90 -0.27 -16.53 12.86
C MET A 90 -1.32 -17.62 12.65
N GLU A 91 -1.57 -18.41 13.68
CA GLU A 91 -2.53 -19.52 13.64
C GLU A 91 -3.44 -19.46 14.86
N THR A 92 -4.73 -19.63 14.65
CA THR A 92 -5.73 -19.79 15.71
C THR A 92 -5.91 -21.26 16.07
N GLN A 93 -6.55 -21.53 17.20
CA GLN A 93 -6.79 -22.91 17.67
C GLN A 93 -7.70 -23.71 16.72
N ASP A 94 -8.55 -23.05 15.97
CA ASP A 94 -9.41 -23.67 14.95
C ASP A 94 -8.70 -23.86 13.59
N GLY A 95 -7.41 -23.55 13.51
CA GLY A 95 -6.57 -23.82 12.34
C GLY A 95 -6.60 -22.75 11.25
N LYS A 96 -7.25 -21.60 11.47
CA LYS A 96 -7.17 -20.46 10.56
C LYS A 96 -5.76 -19.89 10.59
N ARG A 97 -5.19 -19.58 9.41
CA ARG A 97 -3.80 -19.12 9.26
C ARG A 97 -3.70 -17.86 8.44
N THR A 98 -2.72 -17.03 8.77
CA THR A 98 -2.29 -15.89 7.94
C THR A 98 -0.78 -15.70 8.04
N PHE A 99 -0.18 -15.09 7.01
CA PHE A 99 1.24 -14.81 6.95
C PHE A 99 1.54 -13.39 7.42
N ILE A 100 2.67 -13.24 8.11
CA ILE A 100 3.31 -11.96 8.43
C ILE A 100 4.71 -12.03 7.86
N ARG A 101 4.96 -11.29 6.78
CA ARG A 101 6.18 -11.39 5.97
C ARG A 101 7.24 -10.39 6.40
N ASP A 102 8.47 -10.61 5.97
CA ASP A 102 9.51 -9.59 5.91
C ASP A 102 9.46 -8.92 4.53
N PHE A 103 9.94 -7.67 4.45
CA PHE A 103 9.79 -6.81 3.27
C PHE A 103 11.15 -6.39 2.71
N GLU A 104 11.19 -6.04 1.43
CA GLU A 104 12.39 -5.54 0.74
C GLU A 104 12.47 -4.00 0.82
N ASP A 105 12.32 -3.46 2.02
CA ASP A 105 12.47 -2.04 2.31
C ASP A 105 13.51 -1.80 3.42
N MET A 106 13.70 -0.54 3.84
CA MET A 106 14.71 -0.18 4.84
C MET A 106 14.46 -0.82 6.21
N ASP A 107 13.21 -1.10 6.56
CA ASP A 107 12.85 -1.68 7.87
C ASP A 107 12.80 -3.21 7.86
N ALA A 108 12.74 -3.83 6.70
CA ALA A 108 12.64 -5.26 6.44
C ALA A 108 11.59 -6.02 7.28
N THR A 109 11.45 -5.73 8.56
CA THR A 109 10.53 -6.41 9.49
C THR A 109 9.12 -5.82 9.46
N PRO A 110 8.08 -6.61 9.80
CA PRO A 110 6.71 -6.09 9.86
C PRO A 110 6.56 -5.03 10.94
N SER A 111 5.83 -3.98 10.63
CA SER A 111 5.46 -2.93 11.56
C SER A 111 4.17 -3.28 12.33
N GLU A 112 3.76 -2.39 13.22
CA GLU A 112 2.48 -2.51 13.94
C GLU A 112 1.28 -2.61 12.97
N ALA A 113 1.33 -1.95 11.81
CA ALA A 113 0.25 -1.97 10.83
C ALA A 113 0.02 -3.37 10.26
N GLU A 114 1.08 -4.02 9.76
CA GLU A 114 0.98 -5.35 9.16
C GLU A 114 0.64 -6.42 10.21
N ILE A 115 1.22 -6.33 11.42
CA ILE A 115 0.88 -7.25 12.51
C ILE A 115 -0.59 -7.09 12.92
N THR A 116 -1.07 -5.86 13.06
CA THR A 116 -2.47 -5.57 13.41
C THR A 116 -3.43 -5.98 12.29
N ALA A 117 -3.04 -5.78 11.02
CA ALA A 117 -3.81 -6.25 9.87
C ALA A 117 -3.93 -7.78 9.89
N ALA A 118 -2.84 -8.50 10.18
CA ALA A 118 -2.86 -9.95 10.33
C ALA A 118 -3.77 -10.40 11.49
N ILE A 119 -3.68 -9.77 12.66
CA ILE A 119 -4.57 -10.06 13.80
C ILE A 119 -6.03 -9.83 13.40
N LYS A 120 -6.35 -8.68 12.79
CA LYS A 120 -7.72 -8.35 12.36
C LYS A 120 -8.24 -9.35 11.34
N LYS A 121 -7.41 -9.77 10.37
CA LYS A 121 -7.74 -10.80 9.39
C LYS A 121 -8.10 -12.15 10.03
N MET A 122 -7.53 -12.47 11.19
CA MET A 122 -7.82 -13.71 11.92
C MET A 122 -9.19 -13.69 12.61
N ILE A 123 -9.64 -12.53 13.08
CA ILE A 123 -10.87 -12.37 13.88
C ILE A 123 -12.04 -11.79 13.11
N SER A 124 -11.84 -11.31 11.88
CA SER A 124 -12.87 -10.78 10.99
C SER A 124 -12.77 -11.40 9.60
N THR A 125 -13.75 -11.14 8.74
CA THR A 125 -13.67 -11.49 7.32
C THR A 125 -12.90 -10.39 6.60
N PRO A 126 -11.75 -10.70 5.96
CA PRO A 126 -10.99 -9.71 5.21
C PRO A 126 -11.79 -9.23 3.99
N PRO A 127 -11.68 -7.95 3.62
CA PRO A 127 -12.28 -7.48 2.38
C PRO A 127 -11.56 -8.09 1.18
N THR A 128 -12.34 -8.56 0.20
CA THR A 128 -11.82 -9.09 -1.06
C THR A 128 -11.82 -8.02 -2.13
N VAL A 129 -10.67 -7.83 -2.76
CA VAL A 129 -10.47 -6.97 -3.93
C VAL A 129 -10.38 -7.85 -5.17
N ALA A 130 -11.28 -7.63 -6.13
CA ALA A 130 -11.28 -8.35 -7.40
C ALA A 130 -10.84 -7.41 -8.54
N PHE A 131 -9.82 -7.79 -9.28
CA PHE A 131 -9.38 -7.10 -10.48
C PHE A 131 -10.06 -7.71 -11.69
N ILE A 132 -10.75 -6.88 -12.49
CA ILE A 132 -11.36 -7.32 -13.75
C ILE A 132 -10.25 -7.52 -14.78
N LYS A 133 -10.36 -8.58 -15.57
CA LYS A 133 -9.50 -8.90 -16.71
C LYS A 133 -10.31 -9.47 -17.87
N GLY A 134 -9.70 -9.53 -19.05
CA GLY A 134 -10.28 -10.16 -20.24
C GLY A 134 -10.51 -9.18 -21.39
N ASP A 135 -10.75 -7.90 -21.10
CA ASP A 135 -11.01 -6.84 -22.08
C ASP A 135 -9.80 -5.88 -22.24
N GLY A 136 -8.60 -6.39 -21.95
CA GLY A 136 -7.32 -5.67 -22.09
C GLY A 136 -6.92 -4.83 -20.91
N GLU A 137 -7.56 -5.02 -19.77
CA GLU A 137 -7.24 -4.40 -18.50
C GLU A 137 -5.85 -4.78 -18.01
N ARG A 138 -5.39 -4.07 -16.98
CA ARG A 138 -4.14 -4.36 -16.27
C ARG A 138 -4.37 -5.49 -15.29
N GLU A 139 -3.46 -6.47 -15.31
CA GLU A 139 -3.59 -7.70 -14.54
C GLU A 139 -2.67 -7.69 -13.30
N VAL A 140 -3.06 -8.42 -12.26
CA VAL A 140 -2.24 -8.57 -11.05
C VAL A 140 -1.36 -9.83 -11.10
N SER A 141 -1.73 -10.81 -11.89
CA SER A 141 -0.96 -12.04 -12.10
C SER A 141 0.27 -11.87 -13.01
N LYS A 142 0.37 -10.71 -13.67
CA LYS A 142 1.49 -10.35 -14.55
C LYS A 142 2.45 -9.39 -13.88
N SER A 143 3.74 -9.54 -14.18
CA SER A 143 4.82 -8.67 -13.69
C SER A 143 5.31 -7.68 -14.74
N GLY A 144 4.50 -7.39 -15.77
CA GLY A 144 4.81 -6.38 -16.78
C GLY A 144 4.82 -4.96 -16.21
N ASP A 145 5.50 -4.05 -16.91
CA ASP A 145 5.70 -2.67 -16.49
C ASP A 145 4.40 -1.94 -16.16
N ARG A 146 3.36 -2.21 -16.94
CA ARG A 146 2.04 -1.59 -16.80
C ARG A 146 1.11 -2.32 -15.85
N ASP A 147 1.45 -3.55 -15.44
CA ASP A 147 0.61 -4.39 -14.62
C ASP A 147 0.65 -3.97 -13.13
N TYR A 148 -0.13 -4.65 -12.30
CA TYR A 148 -0.42 -4.23 -10.93
C TYR A 148 0.01 -5.22 -9.85
N SER A 149 0.97 -6.11 -10.15
CA SER A 149 1.44 -7.10 -9.17
C SER A 149 2.08 -6.49 -7.92
N ASN A 150 2.84 -5.39 -8.07
CA ASN A 150 3.64 -4.83 -6.98
C ASN A 150 2.81 -4.33 -5.79
N PHE A 151 1.70 -3.64 -6.04
CA PHE A 151 0.87 -3.14 -4.94
C PHE A 151 -0.25 -4.10 -4.54
N SER A 152 -0.48 -5.16 -5.30
CA SER A 152 -1.60 -6.07 -5.06
C SER A 152 -1.19 -7.37 -4.40
N ILE A 153 -0.30 -8.15 -5.03
CA ILE A 153 0.04 -9.51 -4.62
C ILE A 153 1.53 -9.73 -4.33
N GLU A 154 2.39 -8.70 -4.49
CA GLU A 154 3.82 -8.85 -4.23
C GLU A 154 4.08 -9.10 -2.74
N LYS A 155 4.65 -10.27 -2.44
CA LYS A 155 4.83 -10.75 -1.08
C LYS A 155 5.84 -9.94 -0.28
N TYR A 156 6.85 -9.40 -0.96
CA TYR A 156 7.93 -8.61 -0.35
C TYR A 156 7.67 -7.11 -0.36
N SER A 157 6.56 -6.66 -0.95
CA SER A 157 6.12 -5.27 -0.91
C SER A 157 5.22 -5.03 0.30
N ARG A 158 5.67 -4.18 1.23
CA ARG A 158 4.89 -3.80 2.42
C ARG A 158 3.52 -3.24 2.06
N ALA A 159 3.46 -2.39 1.04
CA ALA A 159 2.24 -1.75 0.59
C ALA A 159 1.30 -2.65 -0.22
N ALA A 160 1.71 -3.89 -0.53
CA ALA A 160 0.84 -4.80 -1.26
C ALA A 160 -0.42 -5.16 -0.46
N LEU A 161 -1.56 -5.17 -1.14
CA LEU A 161 -2.87 -5.37 -0.52
C LEU A 161 -2.93 -6.66 0.32
N ILE A 162 -2.29 -7.75 -0.14
CA ILE A 162 -2.24 -9.01 0.62
C ILE A 162 -1.53 -8.88 1.97
N ASN A 163 -0.58 -7.95 2.10
CA ASN A 163 0.14 -7.65 3.34
C ASN A 163 -0.59 -6.60 4.19
N GLN A 164 -1.49 -5.83 3.56
CA GLN A 164 -2.32 -4.83 4.20
C GLN A 164 -3.70 -5.35 4.64
N GLY A 165 -3.89 -6.67 4.62
CA GLY A 165 -5.08 -7.33 5.18
C GLY A 165 -6.18 -7.67 4.20
N PHE A 166 -6.00 -7.41 2.90
CA PHE A 166 -6.97 -7.77 1.87
C PHE A 166 -6.75 -9.19 1.34
N ASP A 167 -7.81 -9.79 0.84
CA ASP A 167 -7.72 -10.89 -0.13
C ASP A 167 -7.81 -10.32 -1.54
N VAL A 168 -7.02 -10.86 -2.48
CA VAL A 168 -6.93 -10.38 -3.86
C VAL A 168 -7.20 -11.52 -4.83
N CYS A 169 -8.02 -11.25 -5.84
CA CYS A 169 -8.28 -12.19 -6.94
C CYS A 169 -8.46 -11.45 -8.27
N GLU A 170 -8.38 -12.20 -9.36
CA GLU A 170 -8.76 -11.74 -10.69
C GLU A 170 -10.07 -12.41 -11.12
N ILE A 171 -10.89 -11.70 -11.89
CA ILE A 171 -12.16 -12.21 -12.43
C ILE A 171 -12.32 -11.77 -13.89
N ASP A 172 -12.80 -12.68 -14.73
CA ASP A 172 -13.10 -12.44 -16.14
C ASP A 172 -14.62 -12.47 -16.35
N ILE A 173 -15.26 -11.32 -16.11
CA ILE A 173 -16.73 -11.19 -16.15
C ILE A 173 -17.28 -11.26 -17.57
N SER A 174 -16.49 -10.89 -18.58
CA SER A 174 -16.88 -10.96 -19.99
C SER A 174 -16.92 -12.37 -20.52
N HIS A 175 -16.05 -13.28 -20.02
CA HIS A 175 -15.90 -14.65 -20.55
C HIS A 175 -16.38 -15.76 -19.62
N GLY A 176 -16.91 -15.47 -18.44
CA GLY A 176 -17.53 -16.55 -17.68
C GLY A 176 -17.69 -16.35 -16.20
N ASP A 177 -16.81 -15.61 -15.59
CA ASP A 177 -16.84 -15.41 -14.15
C ASP A 177 -18.03 -14.56 -13.69
N THR A 178 -18.34 -14.66 -12.41
CA THR A 178 -19.40 -13.87 -11.77
C THR A 178 -18.83 -13.09 -10.60
N ILE A 179 -19.29 -11.85 -10.40
CA ILE A 179 -18.91 -11.05 -9.24
C ILE A 179 -19.63 -11.58 -8.01
N SER A 180 -18.93 -12.40 -7.21
CA SER A 180 -19.44 -12.98 -5.97
C SER A 180 -19.92 -11.89 -4.98
N SER A 181 -20.87 -12.25 -4.11
CA SER A 181 -21.29 -11.38 -3.00
C SER A 181 -20.22 -11.14 -1.95
N LEU A 182 -19.16 -11.95 -1.95
CA LEU A 182 -17.99 -11.80 -1.05
C LEU A 182 -17.02 -10.72 -1.52
N ILE A 183 -17.12 -10.27 -2.78
CA ILE A 183 -16.26 -9.22 -3.32
C ILE A 183 -16.73 -7.86 -2.80
N ASN A 184 -15.83 -7.15 -2.11
CA ASN A 184 -16.10 -5.86 -1.49
C ASN A 184 -15.71 -4.69 -2.40
N ILE A 185 -14.61 -4.84 -3.14
CA ILE A 185 -14.07 -3.81 -4.03
C ILE A 185 -13.76 -4.46 -5.37
N VAL A 186 -14.17 -3.83 -6.45
CA VAL A 186 -13.79 -4.21 -7.82
C VAL A 186 -12.88 -3.14 -8.38
N VAL A 187 -11.77 -3.56 -8.98
CA VAL A 187 -10.85 -2.68 -9.71
C VAL A 187 -11.04 -2.90 -11.20
N LEU A 188 -11.29 -1.81 -11.92
CA LEU A 188 -11.44 -1.77 -13.37
C LEU A 188 -10.38 -0.82 -13.94
N ALA A 189 -9.35 -1.36 -14.55
CA ALA A 189 -8.15 -0.62 -14.93
C ALA A 189 -7.92 -0.63 -16.43
N GLU A 190 -8.18 0.51 -17.09
CA GLU A 190 -7.85 0.76 -18.49
C GLU A 190 -8.41 -0.29 -19.46
N MET A 191 -9.73 -0.45 -19.50
CA MET A 191 -10.35 -1.28 -20.54
C MET A 191 -9.90 -0.84 -21.94
N ARG A 192 -9.51 -1.77 -22.77
CA ARG A 192 -9.13 -1.53 -24.18
C ARG A 192 -10.24 -1.85 -25.15
N THR A 193 -11.12 -2.74 -24.75
CA THR A 193 -12.36 -3.08 -25.47
C THR A 193 -13.54 -2.91 -24.51
N PRO A 194 -14.73 -2.56 -25.03
CA PRO A 194 -15.93 -2.49 -24.21
C PRO A 194 -16.24 -3.85 -23.57
N LEU A 195 -16.77 -3.82 -22.36
CA LEU A 195 -17.32 -5.02 -21.73
C LEU A 195 -18.38 -5.67 -22.62
N THR A 196 -18.44 -6.99 -22.56
CA THR A 196 -19.57 -7.72 -23.17
C THR A 196 -20.87 -7.39 -22.42
N GLU A 197 -22.03 -7.58 -23.06
CA GLU A 197 -23.34 -7.42 -22.43
C GLU A 197 -23.43 -8.22 -21.11
N LYS A 198 -22.82 -9.40 -21.04
CA LYS A 198 -22.76 -10.22 -19.84
C LYS A 198 -21.92 -9.55 -18.75
N GLY A 199 -20.75 -9.03 -19.10
CA GLY A 199 -19.87 -8.31 -18.20
C GLY A 199 -20.52 -7.05 -17.63
N GLU A 200 -21.18 -6.25 -18.49
CA GLU A 200 -21.94 -5.06 -18.09
C GLU A 200 -23.04 -5.42 -17.09
N ASN A 201 -23.87 -6.43 -17.39
CA ASN A 201 -24.94 -6.89 -16.51
C ASN A 201 -24.43 -7.35 -15.14
N GLN A 202 -23.26 -8.03 -15.10
CA GLN A 202 -22.62 -8.43 -13.84
C GLN A 202 -22.17 -7.21 -13.01
N LEU A 203 -21.58 -6.22 -13.66
CA LEU A 203 -21.09 -5.01 -13.00
C LEU A 203 -22.26 -4.13 -12.52
N GLU A 204 -23.34 -4.03 -13.31
CA GLU A 204 -24.57 -3.33 -12.91
C GLU A 204 -25.25 -3.99 -11.70
N ALA A 205 -25.34 -5.31 -11.69
CA ALA A 205 -25.85 -6.05 -10.54
C ALA A 205 -24.96 -5.86 -9.29
N TYR A 206 -23.64 -5.79 -9.47
CA TYR A 206 -22.70 -5.48 -8.40
C TYR A 206 -22.91 -4.05 -7.84
N LEU A 207 -23.05 -3.06 -8.73
CA LEU A 207 -23.31 -1.68 -8.36
C LEU A 207 -24.67 -1.48 -7.68
N ALA A 208 -25.70 -2.16 -8.16
CA ALA A 208 -27.06 -2.09 -7.61
C ALA A 208 -27.11 -2.58 -6.14
N ARG A 209 -26.25 -3.52 -5.76
CA ARG A 209 -26.13 -3.99 -4.37
C ARG A 209 -25.16 -3.15 -3.51
N GLY A 210 -24.66 -2.02 -4.02
CA GLY A 210 -23.75 -1.12 -3.32
C GLY A 210 -22.31 -1.59 -3.32
N GLY A 211 -21.86 -2.25 -4.38
CA GLY A 211 -20.46 -2.61 -4.57
C GLY A 211 -19.57 -1.39 -4.77
N ASN A 212 -18.35 -1.41 -4.24
CA ASN A 212 -17.38 -0.33 -4.35
C ASN A 212 -16.46 -0.54 -5.55
N LEU A 213 -16.10 0.56 -6.25
CA LEU A 213 -15.23 0.50 -7.44
C LEU A 213 -14.00 1.36 -7.29
N PHE A 214 -12.91 0.88 -7.86
CA PHE A 214 -11.76 1.69 -8.22
C PHE A 214 -11.57 1.62 -9.74
N ILE A 215 -11.85 2.72 -10.43
CA ILE A 215 -11.78 2.83 -11.88
C ILE A 215 -10.53 3.65 -12.22
N LEU A 216 -9.67 3.11 -13.06
CA LEU A 216 -8.50 3.79 -13.58
C LEU A 216 -8.61 3.87 -15.09
N THR A 217 -8.48 5.08 -15.60
CA THR A 217 -8.57 5.36 -17.04
C THR A 217 -7.17 5.64 -17.59
N ASP A 218 -7.05 5.83 -18.89
CA ASP A 218 -5.80 6.21 -19.52
C ASP A 218 -6.08 6.99 -20.82
N THR A 219 -5.08 7.73 -21.27
CA THR A 219 -5.17 8.45 -22.56
C THR A 219 -5.46 7.47 -23.71
N GLY A 220 -6.23 7.92 -24.70
CA GLY A 220 -6.64 7.11 -25.83
C GLY A 220 -7.71 6.04 -25.52
N ARG A 221 -8.33 6.07 -24.34
CA ARG A 221 -9.41 5.16 -23.93
C ARG A 221 -10.78 5.83 -23.84
N GLN A 222 -10.90 7.08 -24.25
CA GLN A 222 -12.13 7.88 -24.12
C GLN A 222 -13.35 7.22 -24.77
N GLU A 223 -13.18 6.63 -25.96
CA GLU A 223 -14.27 5.97 -26.69
C GLU A 223 -14.81 4.74 -25.95
N VAL A 224 -13.95 4.00 -25.26
CA VAL A 224 -14.30 2.80 -24.50
C VAL A 224 -14.80 3.15 -23.09
N MET A 225 -14.09 4.06 -22.42
CA MET A 225 -14.34 4.35 -21.00
C MET A 225 -15.46 5.35 -20.76
N ASN A 226 -15.61 6.41 -21.62
CA ASN A 226 -16.61 7.45 -21.39
C ASN A 226 -18.08 6.94 -21.39
N PRO A 227 -18.50 5.97 -22.23
CA PRO A 227 -19.84 5.41 -22.11
C PRO A 227 -20.10 4.79 -20.73
N PHE A 228 -19.11 4.12 -20.16
CA PHE A 228 -19.22 3.53 -18.82
C PHE A 228 -19.17 4.61 -17.73
N LEU A 229 -18.22 5.56 -17.79
CA LEU A 229 -18.06 6.65 -16.83
C LEU A 229 -19.28 7.59 -16.78
N SER A 230 -20.00 7.73 -17.89
CA SER A 230 -21.23 8.54 -17.96
C SER A 230 -22.30 8.06 -16.98
N LYS A 231 -22.31 6.75 -16.61
CA LYS A 231 -23.21 6.18 -15.59
C LYS A 231 -22.98 6.79 -14.20
N PHE A 232 -21.80 7.38 -13.98
CA PHE A 232 -21.40 8.05 -12.74
C PHE A 232 -21.37 9.57 -12.87
N GLY A 233 -21.76 10.13 -14.00
CA GLY A 233 -21.70 11.57 -14.27
C GLY A 233 -20.26 12.09 -14.41
N ILE A 234 -19.30 11.25 -14.71
CA ILE A 234 -17.89 11.60 -14.96
C ILE A 234 -17.57 11.40 -16.43
N LYS A 235 -16.69 12.26 -16.94
CA LYS A 235 -16.20 12.20 -18.31
C LYS A 235 -14.70 12.46 -18.34
N MET A 236 -13.97 11.69 -19.13
CA MET A 236 -12.58 11.99 -19.54
C MET A 236 -12.59 13.06 -20.62
N GLU A 237 -11.73 14.06 -20.48
CA GLU A 237 -11.46 15.02 -21.55
C GLU A 237 -10.87 14.33 -22.79
N GLU A 238 -11.01 14.99 -23.94
CA GLU A 238 -10.64 14.37 -25.23
C GLU A 238 -9.13 14.16 -25.37
N TYR A 239 -8.35 15.09 -24.85
CA TYR A 239 -6.89 15.10 -24.99
C TYR A 239 -6.21 14.95 -23.64
N GLN A 240 -4.95 14.49 -23.67
CA GLN A 240 -4.14 14.34 -22.47
C GLN A 240 -3.69 15.69 -21.90
N LEU A 241 -3.31 15.69 -20.64
CA LEU A 241 -2.68 16.81 -19.98
C LEU A 241 -1.19 16.89 -20.36
N ALA A 242 -0.69 18.11 -20.52
CA ALA A 242 0.73 18.42 -20.62
C ALA A 242 1.16 19.29 -19.44
N GLN A 243 2.36 19.06 -18.93
CA GLN A 243 2.97 19.86 -17.87
C GLN A 243 4.32 20.41 -18.32
N SER A 244 4.49 21.72 -18.25
CA SER A 244 5.80 22.35 -18.47
C SER A 244 6.78 21.91 -17.37
N SER A 245 7.87 21.30 -17.77
CA SER A 245 8.96 20.88 -16.89
C SER A 245 10.29 20.96 -17.61
N VAL A 246 11.36 21.20 -16.84
CA VAL A 246 12.74 21.14 -17.32
C VAL A 246 13.32 19.73 -17.11
N ASP A 247 12.83 19.03 -16.11
CA ASP A 247 13.42 17.78 -15.65
C ASP A 247 12.66 16.53 -16.13
N PHE A 248 11.40 16.70 -16.52
CA PHE A 248 10.51 15.58 -16.87
C PHE A 248 9.87 15.80 -18.24
N SER A 249 9.50 14.69 -18.89
CA SER A 249 8.71 14.74 -20.12
C SER A 249 7.35 15.42 -19.88
N PRO A 250 6.82 16.16 -20.86
CA PRO A 250 5.57 16.91 -20.70
C PRO A 250 4.35 16.08 -20.35
N ASN A 251 4.34 14.80 -20.67
CA ASN A 251 3.25 13.88 -20.31
C ASN A 251 3.24 13.46 -18.84
N LEU A 252 4.28 13.78 -18.06
CA LEU A 252 4.33 13.46 -16.64
C LEU A 252 3.65 14.56 -15.83
N ILE A 253 2.44 14.31 -15.39
CA ILE A 253 1.68 15.19 -14.52
C ILE A 253 2.02 14.91 -13.06
N LEU A 254 2.36 15.96 -12.30
CA LEU A 254 2.57 15.89 -10.86
C LEU A 254 1.35 16.44 -10.14
N ALA A 255 0.37 15.59 -9.91
CA ALA A 255 -0.85 15.93 -9.22
C ALA A 255 -0.65 16.07 -7.71
N LYS A 256 -1.43 16.92 -7.08
CA LYS A 256 -1.48 17.13 -5.62
C LYS A 256 -2.87 16.77 -5.08
N ALA A 257 -2.95 16.43 -3.83
CA ALA A 257 -4.23 16.24 -3.16
C ALA A 257 -4.98 17.59 -3.02
N THR A 258 -6.29 17.54 -3.19
CA THR A 258 -7.17 18.69 -2.95
C THR A 258 -7.44 18.87 -1.45
N ARG A 259 -7.94 20.04 -1.05
CA ARG A 259 -8.41 20.24 0.33
C ARG A 259 -9.65 19.43 0.67
N GLU A 260 -10.49 19.16 -0.33
CA GLU A 260 -11.69 18.36 -0.15
C GLU A 260 -11.38 16.91 0.21
N SER A 261 -10.25 16.38 -0.26
CA SER A 261 -9.79 15.01 0.04
C SER A 261 -9.46 14.77 1.51
N GLU A 262 -9.17 15.82 2.31
CA GLU A 262 -8.95 15.71 3.76
C GLU A 262 -10.10 15.00 4.51
N LYS A 263 -11.31 15.11 3.95
CA LYS A 263 -12.53 14.53 4.57
C LYS A 263 -12.64 13.02 4.36
N LEU A 264 -11.88 12.46 3.42
CA LEU A 264 -11.98 11.05 3.05
C LEU A 264 -11.22 10.17 4.02
N THR A 265 -9.95 10.50 4.25
CA THR A 265 -9.08 9.76 5.16
C THR A 265 -8.06 10.68 5.83
N PHE A 266 -7.53 10.21 6.96
CA PHE A 266 -6.50 10.95 7.68
C PHE A 266 -5.20 11.10 6.85
N GLY A 267 -4.87 10.12 6.01
CA GLY A 267 -3.64 10.18 5.20
C GLY A 267 -3.68 11.23 4.10
N PHE A 268 -4.83 11.50 3.50
CA PHE A 268 -4.94 12.62 2.57
C PHE A 268 -4.64 13.96 3.25
N LYS A 269 -5.03 14.11 4.51
CA LYS A 269 -4.71 15.29 5.29
C LYS A 269 -3.24 15.35 5.72
N GLU A 270 -2.76 14.31 6.39
CA GLU A 270 -1.43 14.34 7.03
C GLU A 270 -0.30 14.09 6.03
N ASP A 271 -0.43 13.08 5.16
CA ASP A 271 0.65 12.70 4.27
C ASP A 271 0.73 13.64 3.05
N PHE A 272 -0.39 13.82 2.37
CA PHE A 272 -0.39 14.61 1.13
C PHE A 272 -0.26 16.11 1.38
N LEU A 273 -1.10 16.66 2.23
CA LEU A 273 -1.16 18.12 2.39
C LEU A 273 -0.06 18.65 3.28
N GLN A 274 0.29 17.93 4.35
CA GLN A 274 1.34 18.36 5.26
C GLN A 274 2.74 18.17 4.70
N TYR A 275 2.99 17.06 3.99
CA TYR A 275 4.31 16.75 3.44
C TYR A 275 4.46 17.10 1.95
N ASP A 276 3.43 17.72 1.34
CA ASP A 276 3.40 18.08 -0.08
C ASP A 276 3.76 16.91 -1.01
N LEU A 277 3.12 15.75 -0.77
CA LEU A 277 3.29 14.60 -1.64
C LEU A 277 2.66 14.86 -3.00
N ARG A 278 3.30 14.35 -4.05
CA ARG A 278 2.84 14.43 -5.42
C ARG A 278 2.61 13.04 -5.99
N VAL A 279 1.51 12.89 -6.69
CA VAL A 279 1.25 11.67 -7.47
C VAL A 279 1.75 11.91 -8.88
N SER A 280 2.70 11.11 -9.31
CA SER A 280 3.15 11.09 -10.69
C SER A 280 2.15 10.30 -11.54
N MET A 281 1.66 10.94 -12.62
CA MET A 281 0.59 10.44 -13.48
C MET A 281 1.03 10.55 -14.95
N PRO A 282 1.72 9.54 -15.50
CA PRO A 282 2.21 9.56 -16.89
C PRO A 282 1.07 9.36 -17.90
N GLY A 283 0.82 10.31 -18.77
CA GLY A 283 -0.24 10.21 -19.79
C GLY A 283 -1.64 10.54 -19.26
N CYS A 284 -1.73 11.24 -18.16
CA CYS A 284 -2.98 11.57 -17.48
C CYS A 284 -3.95 12.39 -18.36
N VAL A 285 -5.22 12.10 -18.23
CA VAL A 285 -6.32 12.92 -18.76
C VAL A 285 -7.08 13.61 -17.64
N ALA A 286 -7.57 14.82 -17.92
CA ALA A 286 -8.45 15.51 -16.99
C ALA A 286 -9.81 14.83 -16.92
N LEU A 287 -10.41 14.86 -15.74
CA LEU A 287 -11.77 14.39 -15.50
C LEU A 287 -12.70 15.58 -15.21
N THR A 288 -13.90 15.51 -15.76
CA THR A 288 -14.97 16.47 -15.48
C THR A 288 -16.19 15.77 -14.92
N SER A 289 -16.86 16.41 -13.97
CA SER A 289 -18.14 15.95 -13.43
C SER A 289 -19.30 16.69 -14.07
N SER A 290 -20.40 15.98 -14.27
CA SER A 290 -21.65 16.56 -14.77
C SER A 290 -22.37 17.34 -13.66
N ASP A 291 -23.06 18.42 -14.03
CA ASP A 291 -23.97 19.14 -13.12
C ASP A 291 -25.29 18.42 -12.89
N ASN A 292 -25.57 17.31 -13.60
CA ASN A 292 -26.75 16.50 -13.42
C ASN A 292 -26.66 15.68 -12.14
N ASP A 293 -27.79 15.46 -11.50
CA ASP A 293 -27.89 14.63 -10.30
C ASP A 293 -27.89 13.13 -10.65
N TYR A 294 -26.75 12.48 -10.44
CA TYR A 294 -26.61 11.02 -10.52
C TYR A 294 -26.73 10.34 -9.14
N GLY A 295 -27.11 11.08 -8.12
CA GLY A 295 -27.25 10.59 -6.75
C GLY A 295 -25.91 10.38 -6.02
N PHE A 296 -24.81 10.90 -6.57
CA PHE A 296 -23.48 10.85 -5.94
C PHE A 296 -23.07 12.21 -5.38
N GLN A 297 -22.38 12.17 -4.25
CA GLN A 297 -21.56 13.27 -3.79
C GLN A 297 -20.17 13.13 -4.46
N TYR A 298 -19.73 14.19 -5.12
CA TYR A 298 -18.45 14.24 -5.81
C TYR A 298 -17.43 14.96 -4.93
N THR A 299 -16.28 14.32 -4.73
CA THR A 299 -15.14 14.91 -4.04
C THR A 299 -13.91 14.80 -4.94
N PRO A 300 -13.40 15.90 -5.49
CA PRO A 300 -12.14 15.86 -6.21
C PRO A 300 -11.03 15.48 -5.22
N ILE A 301 -10.20 14.49 -5.56
CA ILE A 301 -9.13 14.02 -4.68
C ILE A 301 -7.74 14.42 -5.15
N LEU A 302 -7.53 14.49 -6.46
CA LEU A 302 -6.27 14.94 -7.05
C LEU A 302 -6.53 16.06 -8.06
N GLU A 303 -5.65 17.05 -8.07
CA GLU A 303 -5.68 18.18 -9.00
C GLU A 303 -4.27 18.56 -9.44
N THR A 304 -4.16 19.22 -10.61
CA THR A 304 -2.91 19.77 -11.13
C THR A 304 -2.61 21.14 -10.50
N ASN A 305 -1.40 21.64 -10.75
CA ASN A 305 -1.11 23.06 -10.53
C ASN A 305 -1.92 23.93 -11.50
N ALA A 306 -2.21 25.17 -11.10
CA ALA A 306 -2.95 26.12 -11.93
C ALA A 306 -2.10 26.72 -13.07
N LYS A 307 -0.78 26.65 -12.95
CA LYS A 307 0.18 27.19 -13.95
C LYS A 307 1.06 26.05 -14.46
N GLY A 308 1.42 26.15 -15.73
CA GLY A 308 2.29 25.20 -16.39
C GLY A 308 1.62 23.85 -16.69
N VAL A 309 0.29 23.77 -16.61
CA VAL A 309 -0.47 22.57 -16.99
C VAL A 309 -1.65 22.96 -17.87
N TRP A 310 -1.82 22.27 -18.99
CA TRP A 310 -2.91 22.47 -19.94
C TRP A 310 -3.35 21.16 -20.59
N ILE A 311 -4.48 21.17 -21.28
CA ILE A 311 -4.90 20.08 -22.15
C ILE A 311 -4.23 20.31 -23.50
N GLU A 312 -3.37 19.39 -23.93
CA GLU A 312 -2.60 19.48 -25.15
C GLU A 312 -3.43 19.03 -26.35
N LYS A 313 -3.63 19.90 -27.32
CA LYS A 313 -4.52 19.70 -28.49
C LYS A 313 -3.81 19.47 -29.80
N GLU A 314 -2.55 19.84 -29.91
CA GLU A 314 -1.81 19.85 -31.15
C GLU A 314 -0.82 18.71 -31.26
N GLN A 315 -0.18 18.30 -30.12
CA GLN A 315 0.82 17.26 -30.11
C GLN A 315 0.25 15.95 -29.53
N THR A 316 0.44 14.87 -30.25
CA THR A 316 0.03 13.54 -29.82
C THR A 316 1.14 12.77 -29.07
N ASP A 317 2.41 13.16 -29.31
CA ASP A 317 3.58 12.59 -28.62
C ASP A 317 4.21 13.63 -27.68
N LEU A 318 3.95 13.47 -26.40
CA LEU A 318 4.47 14.33 -25.35
C LEU A 318 5.69 13.74 -24.63
N GLN A 319 6.36 12.76 -25.23
CA GLN A 319 7.59 12.20 -24.65
C GLN A 319 8.81 13.06 -24.96
N GLU A 320 8.75 13.89 -26.00
CA GLU A 320 9.83 14.79 -26.38
C GLU A 320 9.64 16.20 -25.78
N LEU A 321 10.74 16.83 -25.40
CA LEU A 321 10.82 18.18 -24.83
C LEU A 321 11.24 19.19 -25.92
N PRO A 322 10.86 20.47 -25.78
CA PRO A 322 9.83 21.08 -24.91
C PRO A 322 8.48 21.27 -25.64
N VAL A 323 7.40 21.27 -24.84
CA VAL A 323 6.06 21.63 -25.32
C VAL A 323 5.61 22.92 -24.62
N GLU A 324 4.97 23.83 -25.33
CA GLU A 324 4.49 25.12 -24.82
C GLU A 324 2.98 25.25 -25.06
N CYS A 325 2.27 25.78 -24.06
CA CYS A 325 0.83 26.02 -24.14
C CYS A 325 0.50 27.01 -25.28
N ASN A 326 -0.31 26.58 -26.25
CA ASN A 326 -0.73 27.40 -27.39
C ASN A 326 -2.16 27.93 -27.21
N ALA A 327 -2.29 29.15 -26.71
CA ALA A 327 -3.59 29.78 -26.53
C ALA A 327 -4.38 29.92 -27.86
N SER A 328 -3.69 29.96 -29.02
CA SER A 328 -4.35 30.06 -30.34
C SER A 328 -5.03 28.73 -30.73
N ALA A 329 -4.55 27.60 -30.23
CA ALA A 329 -5.21 26.29 -30.35
C ALA A 329 -6.37 26.12 -29.34
N GLY A 330 -6.59 27.11 -28.50
CA GLY A 330 -7.60 27.08 -27.44
C GLY A 330 -7.13 26.29 -26.21
N GLU A 331 -5.82 26.16 -26.03
CA GLU A 331 -5.23 25.62 -24.82
C GLU A 331 -5.22 26.65 -23.70
N LYS A 332 -5.33 26.19 -22.47
CA LYS A 332 -5.41 27.09 -21.33
C LYS A 332 -4.73 26.48 -20.13
N GLU A 333 -3.83 27.24 -19.53
CA GLU A 333 -3.29 26.90 -18.22
C GLU A 333 -4.36 27.12 -17.15
N GLN A 334 -4.67 26.07 -16.41
CA GLN A 334 -5.58 26.11 -15.27
C GLN A 334 -5.42 24.87 -14.40
N THR A 335 -6.11 24.82 -13.26
CA THR A 335 -6.22 23.60 -12.45
C THR A 335 -7.17 22.62 -13.12
N TYR A 336 -6.73 21.39 -13.28
CA TYR A 336 -7.51 20.27 -13.79
C TYR A 336 -7.64 19.20 -12.71
N ILE A 337 -8.81 18.61 -12.60
CA ILE A 337 -9.02 17.47 -11.69
C ILE A 337 -8.59 16.18 -12.40
N THR A 338 -7.77 15.39 -11.73
CA THR A 338 -7.24 14.13 -12.27
C THR A 338 -7.80 12.90 -11.58
N ALA A 339 -8.44 13.06 -10.41
CA ALA A 339 -9.14 11.96 -9.74
C ALA A 339 -10.31 12.46 -8.89
N TYR A 340 -11.38 11.68 -8.86
CA TYR A 340 -12.58 11.89 -8.06
C TYR A 340 -12.86 10.72 -7.14
N ALA A 341 -13.36 11.00 -5.94
CA ALA A 341 -14.08 10.08 -5.09
C ALA A 341 -15.57 10.39 -5.14
N LEU A 342 -16.39 9.39 -5.38
CA LEU A 342 -17.85 9.47 -5.42
C LEU A 342 -18.44 8.62 -4.32
N SER A 343 -19.37 9.18 -3.55
CA SER A 343 -20.12 8.40 -2.56
C SER A 343 -21.62 8.64 -2.67
N ARG A 344 -22.40 7.63 -2.33
CA ARG A 344 -23.84 7.73 -2.16
C ARG A 344 -24.36 6.76 -1.12
N GLN A 345 -25.45 7.12 -0.46
CA GLN A 345 -26.11 6.24 0.49
C GLN A 345 -27.13 5.34 -0.25
N LEU A 346 -26.95 4.03 -0.14
CA LEU A 346 -27.89 3.03 -0.64
C LEU A 346 -28.45 2.22 0.54
N LYS A 347 -29.67 2.53 0.96
CA LYS A 347 -30.29 1.91 2.14
C LYS A 347 -29.37 2.04 3.37
N ASP A 348 -28.83 0.91 3.85
CA ASP A 348 -27.99 0.85 5.05
C ASP A 348 -26.49 0.87 4.73
N LYS A 349 -26.10 1.02 3.45
CA LYS A 349 -24.72 0.94 2.99
C LYS A 349 -24.32 2.19 2.20
N GLU A 350 -23.15 2.72 2.50
CA GLU A 350 -22.51 3.74 1.66
C GLU A 350 -21.74 3.05 0.53
N GLN A 351 -22.08 3.40 -0.70
CA GLN A 351 -21.33 3.01 -1.89
C GLN A 351 -20.23 4.03 -2.17
N ARG A 352 -19.04 3.57 -2.49
CA ARG A 352 -17.85 4.38 -2.70
C ARG A 352 -17.17 4.01 -4.01
N ILE A 353 -16.84 5.01 -4.81
CA ILE A 353 -16.21 4.82 -6.12
C ILE A 353 -15.07 5.82 -6.24
N ILE A 354 -13.90 5.36 -6.66
CA ILE A 354 -12.78 6.23 -7.05
C ILE A 354 -12.60 6.11 -8.56
N ILE A 355 -12.37 7.25 -9.22
CA ILE A 355 -12.09 7.34 -10.65
C ILE A 355 -10.83 8.15 -10.83
N SER A 356 -9.81 7.57 -11.45
CA SER A 356 -8.53 8.20 -11.78
C SER A 356 -8.40 8.41 -13.29
N GLY A 357 -7.87 9.57 -13.68
CA GLY A 357 -7.57 9.93 -15.07
C GLY A 357 -6.27 9.31 -15.61
N ASP A 358 -5.65 8.44 -14.83
CA ASP A 358 -4.40 7.75 -15.19
C ASP A 358 -4.36 6.39 -14.51
N ALA A 359 -4.01 5.37 -15.26
CA ALA A 359 -3.81 4.02 -14.76
C ALA A 359 -2.32 3.69 -14.54
N ASP A 360 -1.40 4.43 -15.14
CA ASP A 360 0.04 4.22 -14.95
C ASP A 360 0.52 4.66 -13.57
N CYS A 361 -0.17 5.60 -12.91
CA CYS A 361 0.23 6.13 -11.60
C CYS A 361 0.41 5.07 -10.50
N ILE A 362 -0.21 3.91 -10.63
CA ILE A 362 -0.06 2.79 -9.70
C ILE A 362 0.49 1.52 -10.37
N SER A 363 1.09 1.65 -11.56
CA SER A 363 1.71 0.55 -12.28
C SER A 363 3.00 0.06 -11.62
N ASN A 364 3.40 -1.16 -11.94
CA ASN A 364 4.64 -1.75 -11.42
C ASN A 364 5.86 -0.85 -11.66
N THR A 365 5.98 -0.30 -12.87
CA THR A 365 7.09 0.61 -13.21
C THR A 365 7.00 1.91 -12.42
N GLU A 366 5.85 2.59 -12.42
CA GLU A 366 5.73 3.89 -11.77
C GLU A 366 6.00 3.82 -10.26
N LEU A 367 5.59 2.74 -9.61
CA LEU A 367 5.83 2.51 -8.19
C LEU A 367 7.30 2.22 -7.85
N THR A 368 8.09 1.77 -8.81
CA THR A 368 9.53 1.47 -8.60
C THR A 368 10.45 2.61 -9.03
N LEU A 369 9.94 3.56 -9.82
CA LEU A 369 10.72 4.71 -10.27
C LEU A 369 10.93 5.71 -9.13
N SER A 370 12.20 6.06 -8.91
CA SER A 370 12.58 7.16 -8.04
C SER A 370 12.97 8.37 -8.91
N ARG A 371 12.31 9.49 -8.70
CA ARG A 371 12.62 10.75 -9.38
C ARG A 371 12.99 11.82 -8.36
N GLU A 372 13.99 12.62 -8.69
CA GLU A 372 14.37 13.77 -7.87
C GLU A 372 13.42 14.96 -8.11
N GLY A 373 13.38 15.90 -7.19
CA GLY A 373 12.62 17.16 -7.34
C GLY A 373 11.23 17.17 -6.71
N TYR A 374 10.65 16.01 -6.34
CA TYR A 374 9.40 15.93 -5.57
C TYR A 374 9.35 14.69 -4.66
N ARG A 375 8.39 14.66 -3.76
CA ARG A 375 8.12 13.51 -2.91
C ARG A 375 6.97 12.70 -3.51
N SER A 376 7.25 11.46 -3.93
CA SER A 376 6.22 10.58 -4.49
C SER A 376 5.19 10.19 -3.45
N GLY A 377 3.91 10.31 -3.82
CA GLY A 377 2.75 9.90 -3.05
C GLY A 377 1.96 8.74 -3.68
N ASN A 378 2.52 8.06 -4.68
CA ASN A 378 1.78 7.02 -5.41
C ASN A 378 1.39 5.84 -4.51
N PHE A 379 2.28 5.36 -3.64
CA PHE A 379 1.93 4.36 -2.64
C PHE A 379 0.90 4.87 -1.62
N ASN A 380 1.02 6.15 -1.20
CA ASN A 380 0.06 6.75 -0.29
C ASN A 380 -1.33 6.84 -0.93
N LEU A 381 -1.39 7.16 -2.24
CA LEU A 381 -2.66 7.15 -3.00
C LEU A 381 -3.32 5.76 -2.95
N ILE A 382 -2.57 4.68 -3.16
CA ILE A 382 -3.09 3.31 -3.07
C ILE A 382 -3.65 3.04 -1.67
N ILE A 383 -2.83 3.25 -0.64
CA ILE A 383 -3.18 2.98 0.76
C ILE A 383 -4.46 3.74 1.17
N GLU A 384 -4.51 5.05 0.87
CA GLU A 384 -5.65 5.87 1.25
C GLU A 384 -6.91 5.60 0.41
N SER A 385 -6.74 5.27 -0.87
CA SER A 385 -7.84 4.84 -1.74
C SER A 385 -8.50 3.56 -1.24
N PHE A 386 -7.72 2.51 -0.98
CA PHE A 386 -8.27 1.25 -0.48
C PHE A 386 -8.77 1.37 0.96
N ARG A 387 -8.16 2.21 1.80
CA ARG A 387 -8.71 2.52 3.13
C ARG A 387 -10.09 3.15 3.03
N TRP A 388 -10.25 4.13 2.17
CA TRP A 388 -11.56 4.76 1.99
C TRP A 388 -12.57 3.79 1.38
N LEU A 389 -12.22 3.05 0.32
CA LEU A 389 -13.09 2.08 -0.33
C LEU A 389 -13.53 0.95 0.61
N SER A 390 -12.70 0.55 1.57
CA SER A 390 -13.02 -0.46 2.58
C SER A 390 -13.82 0.07 3.78
N GLY A 391 -14.19 1.36 3.80
CA GLY A 391 -14.87 1.98 4.92
C GLY A 391 -13.98 2.30 6.12
N GLY A 392 -12.67 2.39 5.92
CA GLY A 392 -11.68 2.60 6.98
C GLY A 392 -11.25 1.31 7.67
N GLU A 393 -11.74 0.15 7.21
CA GLU A 393 -11.44 -1.13 7.85
C GLU A 393 -10.03 -1.61 7.56
N PHE A 394 -9.54 -1.43 6.33
CA PHE A 394 -8.21 -1.80 5.85
C PHE A 394 -7.76 -0.82 4.74
N PRO A 395 -6.46 -0.53 4.61
CA PRO A 395 -5.35 -0.88 5.50
C PRO A 395 -5.52 -0.28 6.90
N ILE A 396 -4.95 -0.96 7.90
CA ILE A 396 -5.02 -0.48 9.29
C ILE A 396 -4.26 0.83 9.45
N ASP A 397 -4.90 1.80 10.10
CA ASP A 397 -4.25 3.05 10.49
C ASP A 397 -3.78 2.95 11.95
N VAL A 398 -2.48 2.82 12.13
CA VAL A 398 -1.83 2.76 13.45
C VAL A 398 -1.24 4.10 13.88
N ARG A 399 -1.44 5.16 13.10
CA ARG A 399 -0.92 6.49 13.42
C ARG A 399 -1.51 6.99 14.73
N ARG A 400 -0.66 7.60 15.51
CA ARG A 400 -1.03 8.23 16.77
C ARG A 400 -0.95 9.74 16.62
N PRO A 401 -1.77 10.52 17.35
CA PRO A 401 -1.62 11.97 17.38
C PRO A 401 -0.19 12.35 17.73
N HIS A 402 0.37 13.31 17.01
CA HIS A 402 1.69 13.81 17.33
C HIS A 402 1.73 14.28 18.77
N CYS A 403 2.75 13.83 19.50
CA CYS A 403 2.99 14.35 20.83
C CYS A 403 3.29 15.84 20.72
N THR A 404 2.43 16.67 21.31
CA THR A 404 2.60 18.13 21.30
C THR A 404 3.79 18.58 22.14
N ASP A 405 4.29 17.70 23.02
CA ASP A 405 5.40 17.95 23.94
C ASP A 405 6.68 17.18 23.50
N ASN A 406 7.02 17.27 22.23
CA ASN A 406 8.23 16.64 21.68
C ASN A 406 9.40 17.63 21.50
N LYS A 407 9.21 18.91 21.84
CA LYS A 407 10.23 19.95 21.70
C LYS A 407 10.73 20.39 23.07
N LEU A 408 11.92 19.97 23.45
CA LEU A 408 12.65 20.56 24.56
C LEU A 408 13.17 21.94 24.12
N SER A 409 12.51 23.01 24.61
CA SER A 409 12.95 24.39 24.37
C SER A 409 14.18 24.75 25.25
N ILE A 410 15.20 23.89 25.25
CA ILE A 410 16.41 24.08 26.05
C ILE A 410 17.54 24.49 25.13
N GLY A 411 18.16 25.61 25.42
CA GLY A 411 19.35 26.05 24.70
C GLY A 411 20.53 25.07 24.88
N VAL A 412 21.37 24.93 23.87
CA VAL A 412 22.56 24.04 23.92
C VAL A 412 23.43 24.34 25.14
N LYS A 413 23.48 25.58 25.61
CA LYS A 413 24.21 26.02 26.81
C LYS A 413 23.65 25.44 28.11
N ASP A 414 22.36 25.14 28.15
CA ASP A 414 21.66 24.68 29.36
C ASP A 414 21.65 23.15 29.49
N ILE A 415 22.06 22.42 28.44
CA ILE A 415 22.12 20.95 28.45
C ILE A 415 23.05 20.42 29.56
N GLY A 416 24.19 21.10 29.80
CA GLY A 416 25.12 20.73 30.88
C GLY A 416 24.47 20.85 32.27
N THR A 417 23.73 21.92 32.50
CA THR A 417 23.01 22.16 33.74
C THR A 417 21.92 21.14 33.96
N MET A 418 21.14 20.83 32.92
CA MET A 418 20.08 19.82 32.97
C MET A 418 20.63 18.42 33.25
N LYS A 419 21.72 18.03 32.59
CA LYS A 419 22.41 16.76 32.90
C LYS A 419 22.81 16.69 34.38
N THR A 420 23.38 17.74 34.93
CA THR A 420 23.78 17.79 36.36
C THR A 420 22.55 17.64 37.27
N ILE A 421 21.45 18.31 36.98
CA ILE A 421 20.22 18.20 37.76
C ILE A 421 19.68 16.76 37.75
N PHE A 422 19.49 16.15 36.57
CA PHE A 422 18.86 14.86 36.45
C PHE A 422 19.78 13.68 36.86
N ILE A 423 21.09 13.78 36.61
CA ILE A 423 22.02 12.66 36.87
C ILE A 423 22.60 12.71 38.27
N ILE A 424 22.77 13.92 38.86
CA ILE A 424 23.43 14.09 40.15
C ILE A 424 22.45 14.57 41.21
N ILE A 425 21.78 15.71 41.02
CA ILE A 425 21.02 16.38 42.08
C ILE A 425 19.79 15.56 42.46
N ILE A 426 18.97 15.15 41.51
CA ILE A 426 17.73 14.39 41.79
C ILE A 426 18.05 13.03 42.44
N PRO A 427 18.99 12.20 41.93
CA PRO A 427 19.38 10.95 42.58
C PRO A 427 19.96 11.16 43.98
N ALA A 428 20.77 12.22 44.20
CA ALA A 428 21.31 12.54 45.50
C ALA A 428 20.22 12.89 46.52
N ILE A 429 19.22 13.70 46.14
CA ILE A 429 18.06 14.03 46.98
C ILE A 429 17.28 12.75 47.32
N LEU A 430 16.99 11.88 46.37
CA LEU A 430 16.29 10.62 46.58
C LEU A 430 17.06 9.71 47.53
N LEU A 431 18.39 9.64 47.40
CA LEU A 431 19.24 8.88 48.29
C LEU A 431 19.20 9.42 49.71
N LEU A 432 19.29 10.75 49.90
CA LEU A 432 19.19 11.42 51.21
C LEU A 432 17.84 11.14 51.88
N ILE A 433 16.73 11.23 51.12
CA ILE A 433 15.39 10.88 51.62
C ILE A 433 15.34 9.41 52.04
N GLY A 434 15.87 8.50 51.21
CA GLY A 434 15.94 7.07 51.51
C GLY A 434 16.73 6.76 52.79
N VAL A 435 17.90 7.39 52.94
CA VAL A 435 18.72 7.30 54.16
C VAL A 435 17.96 7.88 55.38
N GLY A 436 17.30 9.00 55.22
CA GLY A 436 16.47 9.61 56.27
C GLY A 436 15.37 8.65 56.72
N ILE A 437 14.61 8.11 55.82
CA ILE A 437 13.54 7.10 56.12
C ILE A 437 14.14 5.88 56.82
N TRP A 438 15.30 5.40 56.37
CA TRP A 438 15.98 4.24 56.98
C TRP A 438 16.39 4.55 58.42
N PHE A 439 16.96 5.72 58.72
CA PHE A 439 17.30 6.14 60.08
C PHE A 439 16.07 6.28 60.99
N PHE A 440 14.97 6.86 60.48
CA PHE A 440 13.73 6.99 61.27
C PHE A 440 13.12 5.59 61.58
N ARG A 441 13.12 4.63 60.62
CA ARG A 441 12.63 3.29 60.84
C ARG A 441 13.50 2.46 61.80
N ARG A 442 14.78 2.74 61.87
CA ARG A 442 15.70 2.02 62.78
C ARG A 442 15.64 2.55 64.21
N ARG A 443 15.05 3.70 64.44
CA ARG A 443 14.93 4.31 65.78
C ARG A 443 13.58 3.98 66.51
N ASN A 444 12.62 3.46 65.73
CA ASN A 444 11.41 2.86 66.26
C ASN A 444 11.51 1.30 66.18
#